data_872d9a47c586656f7a2e1dd0d8ba0d82
#
_entry.id   872d9a47c586656f7a2e1dd0d8ba0d82
#
_cell.length_a   1.000
_cell.length_b   1.000
_cell.length_c   1.000
_cell.angle_alpha   90.00
_cell.angle_beta   90.00
_cell.angle_gamma   90.00
#
_symmetry.space_group_name_H-M   'P 1'
#
loop_
_entity.id
_entity.type
_entity.pdbx_description
1 polymer ?
#
loop_
_entity_poly.entity_id
_entity_poly.type
_entity_poly.pdbx_seq_one_letter_code
_entity_poly.pdbx_strand_id
1 'polypeptide(L)'
;MDISSDQVKELRERTGVSMMECKKALVEAQGDMDKALEVLSARAGVVAGKKADRALGAGTVAAYVHNTGQVGALVVLSCETDFVSKNEEFVALARDIAMHVSAMRPADKDELLAQAFIKDPSKTIADLIAGAVQKFGERTELTGFSCFSIK
;
A
#
# COMPACT_ATOMS: atom_id res chain seq x y z
N MET A 1 24.55 -20.16 -0.16
CA MET A 1 23.96 -19.76 -1.44
C MET A 1 24.18 -18.27 -1.66
N ASP A 2 24.76 -17.91 -2.76
CA ASP A 2 25.02 -16.50 -3.06
C ASP A 2 23.80 -15.87 -3.74
N ILE A 3 23.23 -14.88 -3.08
CA ILE A 3 22.15 -14.07 -3.64
C ILE A 3 22.76 -13.06 -4.62
N SER A 4 22.35 -13.10 -5.87
CA SER A 4 22.86 -12.19 -6.88
C SER A 4 22.35 -10.76 -6.68
N SER A 5 23.17 -9.78 -7.09
CA SER A 5 22.78 -8.38 -7.06
C SER A 5 21.52 -8.11 -7.93
N ASP A 6 21.34 -8.89 -8.99
CA ASP A 6 20.19 -8.72 -9.88
C ASP A 6 18.89 -9.19 -9.23
N GLN A 7 18.91 -10.29 -8.49
CA GLN A 7 17.76 -10.73 -7.70
C GLN A 7 17.34 -9.68 -6.65
N VAL A 8 18.32 -9.06 -5.98
CA VAL A 8 18.04 -8.00 -5.01
C VAL A 8 17.45 -6.76 -5.67
N LYS A 9 17.96 -6.37 -6.83
CA LYS A 9 17.42 -5.25 -7.61
C LYS A 9 15.99 -5.52 -8.07
N GLU A 10 15.75 -6.70 -8.64
CA GLU A 10 14.42 -7.11 -9.09
C GLU A 10 13.41 -7.07 -7.94
N LEU A 11 13.77 -7.66 -6.79
CA LEU A 11 12.87 -7.65 -5.62
C LEU A 11 12.61 -6.22 -5.13
N ARG A 12 13.62 -5.36 -5.15
CA ARG A 12 13.45 -3.94 -4.81
C ARG A 12 12.52 -3.22 -5.78
N GLU A 13 12.68 -3.44 -7.08
CA GLU A 13 11.81 -2.84 -8.11
C GLU A 13 10.35 -3.27 -7.91
N ARG A 14 10.12 -4.53 -7.56
CA ARG A 14 8.78 -5.07 -7.33
C ARG A 14 8.14 -4.59 -6.03
N THR A 15 8.93 -4.27 -5.02
CA THR A 15 8.42 -4.01 -3.65
C THR A 15 8.63 -2.58 -3.17
N GLY A 16 9.60 -1.85 -3.73
CA GLY A 16 10.01 -0.54 -3.23
C GLY A 16 10.76 -0.57 -1.89
N VAL A 17 11.02 -1.75 -1.33
CA VAL A 17 11.73 -1.94 -0.06
C VAL A 17 13.24 -1.74 -0.24
N SER A 18 13.95 -1.38 0.82
CA SER A 18 15.39 -1.13 0.75
C SER A 18 16.17 -2.35 0.27
N MET A 19 17.30 -2.11 -0.41
CA MET A 19 18.22 -3.17 -0.89
C MET A 19 18.62 -4.14 0.22
N MET A 20 18.85 -3.61 1.41
CA MET A 20 19.28 -4.42 2.56
C MET A 20 18.16 -5.37 3.02
N GLU A 21 16.93 -4.90 3.10
CA GLU A 21 15.78 -5.73 3.48
C GLU A 21 15.45 -6.75 2.39
N CYS A 22 15.54 -6.37 1.13
CA CYS A 22 15.40 -7.31 0.02
C CYS A 22 16.44 -8.43 0.07
N LYS A 23 17.70 -8.09 0.33
CA LYS A 23 18.77 -9.07 0.47
C LYS A 23 18.51 -10.03 1.63
N LYS A 24 18.12 -9.51 2.80
CA LYS A 24 17.79 -10.34 3.97
C LYS A 24 16.63 -11.29 3.67
N ALA A 25 15.59 -10.80 3.01
CA ALA A 25 14.43 -11.63 2.64
C ALA A 25 14.82 -12.73 1.65
N LEU A 26 15.65 -12.43 0.66
CA LEU A 26 16.15 -13.43 -0.28
C LEU A 26 17.05 -14.48 0.38
N VAL A 27 17.88 -14.08 1.34
CA VAL A 27 18.70 -15.03 2.12
C VAL A 27 17.79 -15.98 2.91
N GLU A 28 16.79 -15.45 3.60
CA GLU A 28 15.81 -16.23 4.36
C GLU A 28 14.98 -17.16 3.46
N ALA A 29 14.63 -16.68 2.28
CA ALA A 29 13.92 -17.44 1.26
C ALA A 29 14.81 -18.35 0.41
N GLN A 30 16.10 -18.45 0.72
CA GLN A 30 17.08 -19.26 -0.01
C GLN A 30 17.12 -18.97 -1.52
N GLY A 31 16.96 -17.70 -1.88
CA GLY A 31 16.98 -17.24 -3.27
C GLY A 31 15.65 -17.36 -4.01
N ASP A 32 14.61 -17.90 -3.37
CA ASP A 32 13.28 -18.00 -3.95
C ASP A 32 12.58 -16.63 -3.90
N MET A 33 12.23 -16.11 -5.06
CA MET A 33 11.66 -14.78 -5.22
C MET A 33 10.26 -14.66 -4.60
N ASP A 34 9.42 -15.68 -4.78
CA ASP A 34 8.05 -15.67 -4.28
C ASP A 34 8.01 -15.78 -2.75
N LYS A 35 8.83 -16.64 -2.19
CA LYS A 35 9.01 -16.73 -0.74
C LYS A 35 9.59 -15.45 -0.14
N ALA A 36 10.52 -14.79 -0.84
CA ALA A 36 11.06 -13.51 -0.39
C ALA A 36 9.97 -12.42 -0.37
N LEU A 37 9.05 -12.42 -1.33
CA LEU A 37 7.88 -11.54 -1.32
C LEU A 37 6.97 -11.82 -0.11
N GLU A 38 6.72 -13.09 0.21
CA GLU A 38 5.94 -13.46 1.40
C GLU A 38 6.60 -13.00 2.70
N VAL A 39 7.92 -13.19 2.82
CA VAL A 39 8.71 -12.71 3.97
C VAL A 39 8.59 -11.20 4.13
N LEU A 40 8.74 -10.44 3.04
CA LEU A 40 8.62 -8.98 3.08
C LEU A 40 7.19 -8.54 3.44
N SER A 41 6.18 -9.21 2.92
CA SER A 41 4.78 -8.92 3.24
C SER A 41 4.48 -9.15 4.73
N ALA A 42 4.94 -10.26 5.30
CA ALA A 42 4.80 -10.55 6.73
C ALA A 42 5.51 -9.50 7.60
N ARG A 43 6.73 -9.08 7.22
CA ARG A 43 7.47 -8.03 7.92
C ARG A 43 6.75 -6.68 7.84
N ALA A 44 6.15 -6.34 6.70
CA ALA A 44 5.38 -5.12 6.55
C ALA A 44 4.22 -5.06 7.56
N GLY A 45 3.49 -6.15 7.75
CA GLY A 45 2.43 -6.24 8.74
C GLY A 45 2.93 -6.02 10.18
N VAL A 46 4.08 -6.60 10.53
CA VAL A 46 4.71 -6.41 11.86
C VAL A 46 5.15 -4.95 12.06
N VAL A 47 5.79 -4.34 11.06
CA VAL A 47 6.21 -2.94 11.12
C VAL A 47 5.01 -2.01 11.26
N ALA A 48 3.93 -2.24 10.52
CA ALA A 48 2.69 -1.48 10.64
C ALA A 48 2.11 -1.58 12.06
N GLY A 49 2.06 -2.77 12.64
CA GLY A 49 1.59 -2.97 14.02
C GLY A 49 2.43 -2.22 15.05
N LYS A 50 3.75 -2.18 14.90
CA LYS A 50 4.65 -1.46 15.81
C LYS A 50 4.48 0.07 15.75
N LYS A 51 3.97 0.61 14.64
CA LYS A 51 3.76 2.05 14.43
C LYS A 51 2.33 2.52 14.75
N ALA A 52 1.45 1.63 15.20
CA ALA A 52 0.03 1.91 15.40
C ALA A 52 -0.26 3.03 16.42
N ASP A 53 0.66 3.30 17.35
CA ASP A 53 0.49 4.33 18.39
C ASP A 53 0.98 5.72 17.96
N ARG A 54 1.57 5.88 16.78
CA ARG A 54 2.07 7.17 16.29
C ARG A 54 0.92 8.05 15.82
N ALA A 55 1.07 9.37 16.04
CA ALA A 55 0.06 10.34 15.62
C ALA A 55 -0.02 10.46 14.10
N LEU A 56 -1.24 10.55 13.57
CA LEU A 56 -1.53 10.82 12.16
C LEU A 56 -1.74 12.33 11.98
N GLY A 57 -0.64 13.09 11.84
CA GLY A 57 -0.66 14.55 11.74
C GLY A 57 -0.76 15.11 10.32
N ALA A 58 -0.71 14.25 9.31
CA ALA A 58 -0.71 14.64 7.91
C ALA A 58 -1.50 13.64 7.05
N GLY A 59 -1.66 13.93 5.79
CA GLY A 59 -2.35 13.04 4.87
C GLY A 59 -2.65 13.69 3.54
N THR A 60 -3.27 12.92 2.66
CA THR A 60 -3.77 13.40 1.37
C THR A 60 -5.19 12.95 1.15
N VAL A 61 -6.00 13.82 0.55
CA VAL A 61 -7.32 13.49 0.03
C VAL A 61 -7.18 13.27 -1.47
N ALA A 62 -7.55 12.09 -1.94
CA ALA A 62 -7.55 11.76 -3.35
C ALA A 62 -8.96 11.54 -3.85
N ALA A 63 -9.21 11.96 -5.09
CA ALA A 63 -10.48 11.81 -5.76
C ALA A 63 -10.29 11.00 -7.05
N TYR A 64 -11.30 10.20 -7.38
CA TYR A 64 -11.40 9.55 -8.66
C TYR A 64 -12.85 9.62 -9.14
N VAL A 65 -13.04 10.08 -10.36
CA VAL A 65 -14.33 10.05 -11.05
C VAL A 65 -14.16 9.23 -12.32
N HIS A 66 -14.99 8.20 -12.47
CA HIS A 66 -14.89 7.33 -13.64
C HIS A 66 -15.31 8.07 -14.93
N ASN A 67 -14.79 7.62 -16.07
CA ASN A 67 -14.91 8.27 -17.39
C ASN A 67 -16.29 8.87 -17.71
N THR A 68 -17.35 8.15 -17.36
CA THR A 68 -18.73 8.58 -17.65
C THR A 68 -19.27 9.60 -16.66
N GLY A 69 -18.57 9.87 -15.56
CA GLY A 69 -19.05 10.74 -14.49
C GLY A 69 -20.17 10.15 -13.65
N GLN A 70 -20.45 8.85 -13.76
CA GLN A 70 -21.58 8.18 -13.08
C GLN A 70 -21.21 7.58 -11.73
N VAL A 71 -19.95 7.43 -11.44
CA VAL A 71 -19.42 6.94 -10.16
C VAL A 71 -18.12 7.64 -9.84
N GLY A 72 -17.92 7.93 -8.59
CA GLY A 72 -16.70 8.56 -8.10
C GLY A 72 -16.49 8.30 -6.62
N ALA A 73 -15.26 8.51 -6.17
CA ALA A 73 -14.88 8.29 -4.77
C ALA A 73 -13.89 9.34 -4.30
N LEU A 74 -13.92 9.58 -2.99
CA LEU A 74 -12.92 10.34 -2.24
C LEU A 74 -12.33 9.40 -1.19
N VAL A 75 -11.01 9.45 -1.01
CA VAL A 75 -10.34 8.75 0.08
C VAL A 75 -9.41 9.69 0.83
N VAL A 76 -9.25 9.44 2.12
CA VAL A 76 -8.27 10.11 2.96
C VAL A 76 -7.24 9.08 3.39
N LEU A 77 -6.01 9.25 2.90
CA LEU A 77 -4.87 8.44 3.31
C LEU A 77 -3.99 9.30 4.22
N SER A 78 -3.90 8.90 5.49
CA SER A 78 -3.22 9.66 6.54
C SER A 78 -1.86 9.07 6.85
N CYS A 79 -0.93 9.92 7.24
CA CYS A 79 0.43 9.58 7.65
C CYS A 79 0.92 10.52 8.75
N GLU A 80 2.18 10.41 9.16
CA GLU A 80 2.71 11.18 10.28
C GLU A 80 3.12 12.60 9.87
N THR A 81 3.73 12.78 8.69
CA THR A 81 4.31 14.06 8.24
C THR A 81 3.88 14.49 6.84
N ASP A 82 3.94 15.79 6.61
CA ASP A 82 3.73 16.37 5.27
C ASP A 82 4.77 15.91 4.25
N PHE A 83 5.94 15.53 4.72
CA PHE A 83 7.01 15.00 3.87
C PHE A 83 6.53 13.77 3.08
N VAL A 84 5.86 12.85 3.77
CA VAL A 84 5.32 11.64 3.17
C VAL A 84 4.03 11.95 2.42
N SER A 85 3.13 12.75 2.96
CA SER A 85 1.83 13.05 2.33
C SER A 85 1.96 13.73 0.97
N LYS A 86 3.04 14.47 0.73
CA LYS A 86 3.33 15.15 -0.54
C LYS A 86 4.18 14.33 -1.51
N ASN A 87 4.66 13.18 -1.10
CA ASN A 87 5.42 12.27 -1.96
C ASN A 87 4.53 11.77 -3.10
N GLU A 88 5.04 11.79 -4.34
CA GLU A 88 4.28 11.40 -5.53
C GLU A 88 3.75 9.97 -5.45
N GLU A 89 4.52 9.05 -4.89
CA GLU A 89 4.10 7.65 -4.76
C GLU A 89 3.01 7.47 -3.69
N PHE A 90 3.05 8.25 -2.62
CA PHE A 90 1.99 8.27 -1.62
C PHE A 90 0.68 8.82 -2.19
N VAL A 91 0.76 9.92 -2.92
CA VAL A 91 -0.41 10.50 -3.62
C VAL A 91 -0.97 9.53 -4.66
N ALA A 92 -0.10 8.86 -5.41
CA ALA A 92 -0.52 7.85 -6.39
C ALA A 92 -1.23 6.66 -5.72
N LEU A 93 -0.75 6.20 -4.56
CA LEU A 93 -1.42 5.15 -3.78
C LEU A 93 -2.82 5.60 -3.35
N ALA A 94 -2.96 6.80 -2.83
CA ALA A 94 -4.26 7.34 -2.44
C ALA A 94 -5.24 7.40 -3.63
N ARG A 95 -4.77 7.81 -4.79
CA ARG A 95 -5.56 7.85 -6.03
C ARG A 95 -5.95 6.44 -6.50
N ASP A 96 -5.04 5.50 -6.43
CA ASP A 96 -5.32 4.10 -6.77
C ASP A 96 -6.38 3.49 -5.85
N ILE A 97 -6.35 3.80 -4.56
CA ILE A 97 -7.37 3.38 -3.62
C ILE A 97 -8.72 4.03 -3.94
N ALA A 98 -8.74 5.31 -4.28
CA ALA A 98 -9.96 6.00 -4.70
C ALA A 98 -10.60 5.35 -5.95
N MET A 99 -9.78 5.00 -6.92
CA MET A 99 -10.22 4.26 -8.11
C MET A 99 -10.80 2.89 -7.73
N HIS A 100 -10.13 2.15 -6.87
CA HIS A 100 -10.60 0.86 -6.36
C HIS A 100 -11.96 1.00 -5.66
N VAL A 101 -12.11 1.99 -4.77
CA VAL A 101 -13.37 2.27 -4.07
C VAL A 101 -14.50 2.55 -5.06
N SER A 102 -14.27 3.32 -6.10
CA SER A 102 -15.26 3.62 -7.12
C SER A 102 -15.71 2.38 -7.89
N ALA A 103 -14.82 1.43 -8.12
CA ALA A 103 -15.10 0.19 -8.83
C ALA A 103 -15.77 -0.86 -7.94
N MET A 104 -15.30 -1.04 -6.72
CA MET A 104 -15.71 -2.14 -5.83
C MET A 104 -16.79 -1.75 -4.83
N ARG A 105 -16.97 -0.46 -4.58
CA ARG A 105 -18.01 0.09 -3.68
C ARG A 105 -18.10 -0.64 -2.34
N PRO A 106 -17.01 -0.71 -1.54
CA PRO A 106 -17.04 -1.36 -0.24
C PRO A 106 -18.03 -0.67 0.70
N ALA A 107 -18.70 -1.44 1.55
CA ALA A 107 -19.68 -0.92 2.48
C ALA A 107 -19.03 -0.18 3.66
N ASP A 108 -17.86 -0.63 4.09
CA ASP A 108 -17.14 -0.07 5.22
C ASP A 108 -15.61 -0.25 5.03
N LYS A 109 -14.86 0.29 5.99
CA LYS A 109 -13.38 0.24 5.99
C LYS A 109 -12.87 -1.19 6.05
N ASP A 110 -13.45 -2.06 6.87
CA ASP A 110 -12.98 -3.43 7.04
C ASP A 110 -13.14 -4.22 5.75
N GLU A 111 -14.26 -4.06 5.07
CA GLU A 111 -14.49 -4.65 3.74
C GLU A 111 -13.48 -4.12 2.72
N LEU A 112 -13.26 -2.80 2.68
CA LEU A 112 -12.28 -2.21 1.77
C LEU A 112 -10.88 -2.77 1.98
N LEU A 113 -10.42 -2.84 3.22
CA LEU A 113 -9.07 -3.34 3.53
C LEU A 113 -8.88 -4.81 3.14
N ALA A 114 -9.93 -5.61 3.20
CA ALA A 114 -9.90 -7.03 2.85
C ALA A 114 -10.03 -7.31 1.34
N GLN A 115 -10.46 -6.34 0.55
CA GLN A 115 -10.66 -6.53 -0.88
C GLN A 115 -9.34 -6.67 -1.62
N ALA A 116 -9.32 -7.60 -2.59
CA ALA A 116 -8.22 -7.71 -3.54
C ALA A 116 -8.16 -6.46 -4.42
N PHE A 117 -6.97 -5.87 -4.55
CA PHE A 117 -6.78 -4.65 -5.34
C PHE A 117 -7.07 -4.92 -6.83
N ILE A 118 -7.87 -4.08 -7.45
CA ILE A 118 -8.30 -4.28 -8.84
C ILE A 118 -7.15 -4.26 -9.86
N LYS A 119 -6.09 -3.51 -9.60
CA LYS A 119 -4.89 -3.46 -10.48
C LYS A 119 -3.92 -4.60 -10.23
N ASP A 120 -3.94 -5.20 -9.05
CA ASP A 120 -3.07 -6.31 -8.66
C ASP A 120 -3.77 -7.20 -7.64
N PRO A 121 -4.57 -8.18 -8.11
CA PRO A 121 -5.38 -9.04 -7.23
C PRO A 121 -4.57 -9.93 -6.28
N SER A 122 -3.26 -10.01 -6.45
CA SER A 122 -2.36 -10.72 -5.51
C SER A 122 -2.18 -10.01 -4.17
N LYS A 123 -2.60 -8.74 -4.09
CA LYS A 123 -2.51 -7.90 -2.89
C LYS A 123 -3.89 -7.39 -2.49
N THR A 124 -4.12 -7.28 -1.19
CA THR A 124 -5.29 -6.58 -0.64
C THR A 124 -4.98 -5.08 -0.47
N ILE A 125 -6.00 -4.28 -0.25
CA ILE A 125 -5.81 -2.86 0.11
C ILE A 125 -5.01 -2.74 1.42
N ALA A 126 -5.26 -3.62 2.40
CA ALA A 126 -4.46 -3.68 3.62
C ALA A 126 -2.97 -3.93 3.33
N ASP A 127 -2.65 -4.82 2.39
CA ASP A 127 -1.28 -5.10 1.97
C ASP A 127 -0.61 -3.87 1.36
N LEU A 128 -1.33 -3.10 0.55
CA LEU A 128 -0.81 -1.87 -0.06
C LEU A 128 -0.47 -0.82 1.01
N ILE A 129 -1.32 -0.67 2.02
CA ILE A 129 -1.11 0.27 3.12
C ILE A 129 0.06 -0.18 3.99
N ALA A 130 0.14 -1.47 4.34
CA ALA A 130 1.28 -2.01 5.09
C ALA A 130 2.60 -1.85 4.32
N GLY A 131 2.58 -2.03 2.99
CA GLY A 131 3.71 -1.77 2.12
C GLY A 131 4.15 -0.30 2.15
N ALA A 132 3.21 0.63 2.19
CA ALA A 132 3.49 2.07 2.33
C ALA A 132 4.13 2.38 3.69
N VAL A 133 3.64 1.79 4.78
CA VAL A 133 4.26 1.94 6.12
C VAL A 133 5.72 1.51 6.09
N GLN A 134 6.01 0.37 5.48
CA GLN A 134 7.38 -0.13 5.36
C GLN A 134 8.25 0.74 4.45
N LYS A 135 7.71 1.21 3.34
CA LYS A 135 8.43 2.02 2.34
C LYS A 135 8.77 3.41 2.87
N PHE A 136 7.80 4.09 3.46
CA PHE A 136 7.96 5.47 3.93
C PHE A 136 8.43 5.56 5.39
N GLY A 137 8.36 4.48 6.14
CA GLY A 137 8.78 4.45 7.53
C GLY A 137 7.83 5.17 8.51
N GLU A 138 6.61 5.46 8.08
CA GLU A 138 5.60 6.16 8.88
C GLU A 138 4.31 5.36 9.00
N ARG A 139 3.61 5.55 10.13
CA ARG A 139 2.25 5.07 10.27
C ARG A 139 1.40 5.61 9.12
N THR A 140 0.69 4.73 8.44
CA THR A 140 -0.18 5.06 7.31
C THR A 140 -1.51 4.35 7.49
N GLU A 141 -2.60 5.10 7.42
CA GLU A 141 -3.95 4.54 7.54
C GLU A 141 -4.90 5.19 6.56
N LEU A 142 -5.86 4.40 6.08
CA LEU A 142 -7.06 4.93 5.44
C LEU A 142 -8.00 5.42 6.55
N THR A 143 -8.14 6.74 6.69
CA THR A 143 -8.94 7.35 7.76
C THR A 143 -10.34 7.76 7.32
N GLY A 144 -10.63 7.73 6.04
CA GLY A 144 -11.97 8.02 5.54
C GLY A 144 -12.09 7.71 4.05
N PHE A 145 -13.31 7.39 3.63
CA PHE A 145 -13.66 7.32 2.21
C PHE A 145 -15.15 7.51 2.01
N SER A 146 -15.53 7.96 0.83
CA SER A 146 -16.90 8.04 0.37
C SER A 146 -16.98 7.66 -1.10
N CYS A 147 -18.05 6.98 -1.47
CA CYS A 147 -18.31 6.63 -2.86
C CYS A 147 -19.72 7.05 -3.22
N PHE A 148 -19.86 7.67 -4.38
CA PHE A 148 -21.16 8.07 -4.93
C PHE A 148 -21.35 7.44 -6.30
N SER A 149 -22.55 6.96 -6.54
CA SER A 149 -22.97 6.41 -7.82
C SER A 149 -24.42 6.81 -8.08
N ILE A 150 -24.72 7.08 -9.36
CA ILE A 150 -26.10 7.41 -9.76
C ILE A 150 -27.02 6.19 -9.88
N LYS A 151 -26.45 4.97 -9.75
CA LYS A 151 -27.20 3.71 -9.85
C LYS A 151 -27.09 2.87 -8.60
#